data_271de6d5b46086f5f8b71be26edc8800
#
_entry.id   271de6d5b46086f5f8b71be26edc8800
#
_cell.length_a   1.000
_cell.length_b   1.000
_cell.length_c   1.000
_cell.angle_alpha   90.00
_cell.angle_beta   90.00
_cell.angle_gamma   90.00
#
_symmetry.space_group_name_H-M   'P 1'
#
loop_
_entity.id
_entity.type
_entity.pdbx_description
1 polymer ?
#
loop_
_entity_poly.entity_id
_entity_poly.type
_entity_poly.pdbx_seq_one_letter_code
_entity_poly.pdbx_strand_id
1 'polypeptide(L)'
;MVILKNVGLVDASGYGGRLVGPPTVIATSGQFTMPASGNLFRIRVQGAGGGSGSARATSATGLSASGGGGGGAYVELWLTRAELQALIDVAGGYLDIIIGAGGVGGTGGAGGTGGTTQFGSLIVCPGGKGSDYGIAASTSTTALASGGASGADPVIAIPGLDSSKIILSMAGAPGHFGISVQSPTLAGHGANSPLGNGGVGSGASATQSDGKGYGSGAGGVSNGLSSVAKNGANGGDGVIIVEVYA
;
A
#
# COMPACT_ATOMS: atom_id res chain seq x y z
N MET A 1 15.66 7.94 -38.97
CA MET A 1 16.61 8.11 -37.84
C MET A 1 17.24 9.51 -37.73
N VAL A 2 17.16 10.34 -38.77
CA VAL A 2 17.69 11.72 -38.75
C VAL A 2 16.81 12.69 -37.95
N ILE A 3 15.51 12.44 -37.87
CA ILE A 3 14.55 13.32 -37.17
C ILE A 3 14.74 13.37 -35.66
N LEU A 4 15.09 12.25 -35.04
CA LEU A 4 15.27 12.15 -33.58
C LEU A 4 16.52 12.91 -33.09
N LYS A 5 17.59 12.98 -33.90
CA LYS A 5 18.78 13.78 -33.59
C LYS A 5 18.51 15.29 -33.63
N ASN A 6 17.58 15.73 -34.48
CA ASN A 6 17.29 17.16 -34.65
C ASN A 6 16.38 17.74 -33.56
N VAL A 7 15.71 16.91 -32.76
CA VAL A 7 14.86 17.35 -31.65
C VAL A 7 15.51 17.11 -30.26
N GLY A 8 16.80 16.76 -30.23
CA GLY A 8 17.55 16.60 -28.98
C GLY A 8 17.11 15.42 -28.10
N LEU A 9 16.40 14.46 -28.68
CA LEU A 9 15.91 13.27 -27.95
C LEU A 9 16.95 12.16 -27.79
N VAL A 10 18.14 12.34 -28.37
CA VAL A 10 19.28 11.41 -28.25
C VAL A 10 20.53 12.25 -28.00
N ASP A 11 21.17 12.06 -26.85
CA ASP A 11 22.45 12.67 -26.56
C ASP A 11 23.60 12.01 -27.35
N ALA A 12 24.81 12.56 -27.26
CA ALA A 12 26.00 12.06 -27.96
C ALA A 12 26.41 10.64 -27.54
N SER A 13 25.89 10.11 -26.41
CA SER A 13 26.12 8.74 -25.92
C SER A 13 25.00 7.77 -26.32
N GLY A 14 23.95 8.24 -27.01
CA GLY A 14 22.78 7.45 -27.38
C GLY A 14 21.70 7.38 -26.30
N TYR A 15 21.85 8.15 -25.23
CA TYR A 15 20.86 8.24 -24.16
C TYR A 15 19.67 9.09 -24.61
N GLY A 16 18.56 8.44 -24.89
CA GLY A 16 17.31 9.12 -25.28
C GLY A 16 16.33 9.31 -24.14
N GLY A 17 16.58 8.81 -22.95
CA GLY A 17 15.58 8.79 -21.87
C GLY A 17 14.25 8.13 -22.28
N ARG A 18 14.28 7.33 -23.36
CA ARG A 18 13.10 6.72 -23.95
C ARG A 18 12.72 5.45 -23.20
N LEU A 19 11.47 5.35 -22.78
CA LEU A 19 10.92 4.11 -22.25
C LEU A 19 11.05 3.00 -23.31
N VAL A 20 11.64 1.86 -22.95
CA VAL A 20 11.94 0.76 -23.88
C VAL A 20 10.69 -0.05 -24.21
N GLY A 21 9.72 -0.07 -23.32
CA GLY A 21 8.44 -0.77 -23.46
C GLY A 21 7.45 -0.36 -22.38
N PRO A 22 6.29 -0.97 -22.28
CA PRO A 22 5.36 -0.68 -21.20
C PRO A 22 6.00 -1.03 -19.84
N PRO A 23 5.62 -0.33 -18.74
CA PRO A 23 6.06 -0.70 -17.41
C PRO A 23 5.73 -2.16 -17.08
N THR A 24 6.67 -2.87 -16.47
CA THR A 24 6.44 -4.22 -15.95
C THR A 24 5.79 -4.10 -14.57
N VAL A 25 4.55 -4.54 -14.44
CA VAL A 25 3.81 -4.60 -13.17
C VAL A 25 3.93 -6.00 -12.60
N ILE A 26 4.57 -6.14 -11.44
CA ILE A 26 4.76 -7.40 -10.73
C ILE A 26 3.80 -7.42 -9.54
N ALA A 27 2.70 -8.15 -9.68
CA ALA A 27 1.65 -8.29 -8.68
C ALA A 27 1.62 -9.68 -8.02
N THR A 28 2.59 -10.54 -8.34
CA THR A 28 2.74 -11.88 -7.74
C THR A 28 4.18 -12.12 -7.35
N SER A 29 4.39 -12.83 -6.25
CA SER A 29 5.73 -13.22 -5.81
C SER A 29 6.41 -14.15 -6.82
N GLY A 30 7.73 -14.06 -6.93
CA GLY A 30 8.52 -14.82 -7.89
C GLY A 30 9.96 -14.37 -7.94
N GLN A 31 10.56 -14.40 -9.11
CA GLN A 31 11.95 -14.00 -9.33
C GLN A 31 12.04 -12.89 -10.38
N PHE A 32 12.90 -11.92 -10.13
CA PHE A 32 13.23 -10.87 -11.07
C PHE A 32 14.64 -11.11 -11.63
N THR A 33 14.74 -11.16 -12.95
CA THR A 33 16.00 -11.27 -13.68
C THR A 33 16.26 -10.00 -14.48
N MET A 34 17.51 -9.75 -14.85
CA MET A 34 17.88 -8.58 -15.63
C MET A 34 17.13 -8.53 -16.96
N PRO A 35 16.41 -7.44 -17.27
CA PRO A 35 15.81 -7.23 -18.59
C PRO A 35 16.88 -7.22 -19.70
N ALA A 36 16.54 -7.78 -20.86
CA ALA A 36 17.49 -7.91 -21.99
C ALA A 36 18.00 -6.56 -22.52
N SER A 37 17.22 -5.48 -22.36
CA SER A 37 17.54 -4.15 -22.87
C SER A 37 17.36 -3.08 -21.79
N GLY A 38 17.78 -1.83 -22.11
CA GLY A 38 17.68 -0.68 -21.22
C GLY A 38 18.94 -0.45 -20.39
N ASN A 39 19.17 0.80 -20.04
CA ASN A 39 20.37 1.26 -19.32
C ASN A 39 20.04 1.86 -17.97
N LEU A 40 18.79 2.28 -17.77
CA LEU A 40 18.30 2.89 -16.55
C LEU A 40 16.95 2.28 -16.15
N PHE A 41 16.78 1.99 -14.88
CA PHE A 41 15.61 1.33 -14.32
C PHE A 41 15.00 2.21 -13.23
N ARG A 42 13.73 2.57 -13.39
CA ARG A 42 12.93 3.16 -12.32
C ARG A 42 12.18 2.05 -11.61
N ILE A 43 12.43 1.89 -10.35
CA ILE A 43 11.86 0.82 -9.52
C ILE A 43 10.95 1.46 -8.48
N ARG A 44 9.70 1.03 -8.44
CA ARG A 44 8.70 1.44 -7.46
C ARG A 44 8.24 0.22 -6.69
N VAL A 45 8.33 0.27 -5.37
CA VAL A 45 7.94 -0.82 -4.46
C VAL A 45 6.90 -0.30 -3.48
N GLN A 46 5.74 -0.92 -3.43
CA GLN A 46 4.63 -0.55 -2.57
C GLN A 46 4.28 -1.72 -1.63
N GLY A 47 4.37 -1.52 -0.33
CA GLY A 47 3.85 -2.45 0.68
C GLY A 47 2.32 -2.52 0.65
N ALA A 48 1.73 -3.61 1.12
CA ALA A 48 0.27 -3.78 1.13
C ALA A 48 -0.42 -2.91 2.18
N GLY A 49 -1.69 -2.59 1.98
CA GLY A 49 -2.53 -1.87 2.96
C GLY A 49 -3.13 -2.78 4.02
N GLY A 50 -3.48 -2.22 5.18
CA GLY A 50 -4.16 -2.92 6.27
C GLY A 50 -5.67 -3.06 6.06
N GLY A 51 -6.25 -4.11 6.60
CA GLY A 51 -7.69 -4.33 6.65
C GLY A 51 -8.36 -3.48 7.73
N SER A 52 -9.67 -3.28 7.65
CA SER A 52 -10.44 -2.62 8.72
C SER A 52 -11.02 -3.62 9.72
N GLY A 53 -11.22 -3.17 10.95
CA GLY A 53 -11.94 -3.94 11.96
C GLY A 53 -13.43 -4.08 11.64
N SER A 54 -14.07 -5.09 12.20
CA SER A 54 -15.52 -5.29 12.12
C SER A 54 -16.28 -4.35 13.04
N ALA A 55 -17.55 -4.09 12.76
CA ALA A 55 -18.48 -3.44 13.69
C ALA A 55 -19.27 -4.47 14.51
N ARG A 56 -19.47 -4.19 15.81
CA ARG A 56 -20.22 -5.07 16.73
C ARG A 56 -21.71 -5.07 16.39
N ALA A 57 -22.38 -6.15 16.72
CA ALA A 57 -23.83 -6.15 16.84
C ALA A 57 -24.25 -5.12 17.90
N THR A 58 -25.37 -4.45 17.69
CA THR A 58 -25.85 -3.36 18.54
C THR A 58 -27.26 -3.61 19.07
N SER A 59 -27.52 -3.11 20.27
CA SER A 59 -28.86 -3.09 20.89
C SER A 59 -29.71 -1.90 20.40
N ALA A 60 -30.91 -1.77 20.92
CA ALA A 60 -31.77 -0.61 20.64
C ALA A 60 -31.21 0.74 21.08
N THR A 61 -30.18 0.76 21.93
CA THR A 61 -29.46 1.96 22.37
C THR A 61 -27.96 1.89 22.03
N GLY A 62 -27.54 0.87 21.30
CA GLY A 62 -26.14 0.61 20.99
C GLY A 62 -25.71 1.13 19.63
N LEU A 63 -24.47 1.55 19.55
CA LEU A 63 -23.79 2.03 18.35
C LEU A 63 -22.41 1.37 18.25
N SER A 64 -21.87 1.19 17.05
CA SER A 64 -20.50 0.67 16.87
C SER A 64 -19.89 1.23 15.60
N ALA A 65 -18.61 1.62 15.65
CA ALA A 65 -17.83 2.02 14.47
C ALA A 65 -16.39 1.51 14.62
N SER A 66 -15.78 1.06 13.52
CA SER A 66 -14.37 0.73 13.44
C SER A 66 -13.57 1.81 12.69
N GLY A 67 -12.27 1.87 12.90
CA GLY A 67 -11.36 2.69 12.13
C GLY A 67 -11.10 2.11 10.74
N GLY A 68 -10.46 2.90 9.86
CA GLY A 68 -9.93 2.42 8.58
C GLY A 68 -8.54 1.81 8.74
N GLY A 69 -8.14 0.93 7.82
CA GLY A 69 -6.80 0.34 7.79
C GLY A 69 -5.73 1.34 7.38
N GLY A 70 -4.48 1.11 7.81
CA GLY A 70 -3.30 1.91 7.43
C GLY A 70 -2.79 1.58 6.02
N GLY A 71 -2.07 2.49 5.39
CA GLY A 71 -1.38 2.30 4.12
C GLY A 71 -0.03 1.62 4.28
N GLY A 72 0.43 0.93 3.26
CA GLY A 72 1.78 0.35 3.18
C GLY A 72 2.84 1.39 2.84
N ALA A 73 4.10 1.10 3.20
CA ALA A 73 5.27 1.92 2.87
C ALA A 73 5.57 1.91 1.38
N TYR A 74 6.29 2.93 0.91
CA TYR A 74 6.60 3.11 -0.50
C TYR A 74 8.03 3.55 -0.72
N VAL A 75 8.67 2.98 -1.76
CA VAL A 75 9.97 3.40 -2.26
C VAL A 75 9.93 3.56 -3.77
N GLU A 76 10.60 4.61 -4.26
CA GLU A 76 10.84 4.88 -5.67
C GLU A 76 12.28 5.32 -5.86
N LEU A 77 13.01 4.66 -6.75
CA LEU A 77 14.41 4.97 -7.01
C LEU A 77 14.83 4.62 -8.44
N TRP A 78 16.02 5.12 -8.82
CA TRP A 78 16.68 4.82 -10.06
C TRP A 78 17.91 3.95 -9.85
N LEU A 79 18.10 2.94 -10.72
CA LEU A 79 19.34 2.17 -10.82
C LEU A 79 19.79 2.11 -12.27
N THR A 80 21.09 2.27 -12.49
CA THR A 80 21.71 1.97 -13.78
C THR A 80 21.76 0.46 -14.00
N ARG A 81 21.92 0.03 -15.26
CA ARG A 81 22.13 -1.39 -15.59
C ARG A 81 23.28 -2.01 -14.81
N ALA A 82 24.41 -1.31 -14.71
CA ALA A 82 25.60 -1.82 -14.02
C ALA A 82 25.31 -2.07 -12.53
N GLU A 83 24.63 -1.13 -11.87
CA GLU A 83 24.26 -1.29 -10.45
C GLU A 83 23.28 -2.44 -10.24
N LEU A 84 22.21 -2.50 -11.02
CA LEU A 84 21.21 -3.56 -10.89
C LEU A 84 21.80 -4.93 -11.22
N GLN A 85 22.68 -5.01 -12.24
CA GLN A 85 23.38 -6.27 -12.59
C GLN A 85 24.28 -6.73 -11.45
N ALA A 86 25.08 -5.83 -10.86
CA ALA A 86 25.95 -6.18 -9.73
C ALA A 86 25.14 -6.73 -8.53
N LEU A 87 23.97 -6.17 -8.26
CA LEU A 87 23.08 -6.66 -7.18
C LEU A 87 22.51 -8.04 -7.50
N ILE A 88 22.11 -8.27 -8.75
CA ILE A 88 21.60 -9.57 -9.22
C ILE A 88 22.72 -10.62 -9.18
N ASP A 89 23.94 -10.28 -9.59
CA ASP A 89 25.08 -11.21 -9.60
C ASP A 89 25.44 -11.66 -8.18
N VAL A 90 25.47 -10.71 -7.21
CA VAL A 90 25.69 -11.00 -5.79
C VAL A 90 24.58 -11.89 -5.21
N ALA A 91 23.35 -11.74 -5.70
CA ALA A 91 22.21 -12.55 -5.27
C ALA A 91 22.13 -13.93 -5.94
N GLY A 92 23.06 -14.27 -6.86
CA GLY A 92 23.08 -15.57 -7.53
C GLY A 92 22.32 -15.63 -8.86
N GLY A 93 22.13 -14.49 -9.52
CA GLY A 93 21.56 -14.38 -10.87
C GLY A 93 20.10 -13.92 -10.95
N TYR A 94 19.43 -13.76 -9.82
CA TYR A 94 18.07 -13.22 -9.72
C TYR A 94 17.84 -12.56 -8.36
N LEU A 95 16.78 -11.75 -8.27
CA LEU A 95 16.27 -11.22 -7.01
C LEU A 95 14.92 -11.87 -6.68
N ASP A 96 14.79 -12.37 -5.47
CA ASP A 96 13.49 -12.88 -4.99
C ASP A 96 12.51 -11.71 -4.79
N ILE A 97 11.35 -11.84 -5.37
CA ILE A 97 10.25 -10.88 -5.25
C ILE A 97 9.20 -11.43 -4.30
N ILE A 98 8.87 -10.65 -3.29
CA ILE A 98 7.75 -10.93 -2.39
C ILE A 98 6.72 -9.81 -2.57
N ILE A 99 5.49 -10.17 -2.93
CA ILE A 99 4.37 -9.25 -2.98
C ILE A 99 3.50 -9.49 -1.76
N GLY A 100 3.37 -8.44 -0.94
CA GLY A 100 2.53 -8.46 0.26
C GLY A 100 1.05 -8.52 -0.10
N ALA A 101 0.30 -9.43 0.51
CA ALA A 101 -1.15 -9.46 0.39
C ALA A 101 -1.78 -8.37 1.25
N GLY A 102 -2.90 -7.81 0.81
CA GLY A 102 -3.69 -6.88 1.58
C GLY A 102 -4.17 -7.48 2.90
N GLY A 103 -4.20 -6.69 3.95
CA GLY A 103 -4.74 -7.09 5.24
C GLY A 103 -6.21 -7.47 5.14
N VAL A 104 -6.60 -8.59 5.70
CA VAL A 104 -7.99 -9.08 5.64
C VAL A 104 -8.88 -8.29 6.59
N GLY A 105 -10.11 -8.00 6.19
CA GLY A 105 -11.11 -7.37 7.05
C GLY A 105 -11.43 -8.24 8.26
N GLY A 106 -11.60 -7.61 9.42
CA GLY A 106 -11.92 -8.31 10.67
C GLY A 106 -13.28 -9.00 10.59
N THR A 107 -13.35 -10.22 11.12
CA THR A 107 -14.61 -10.96 11.33
C THR A 107 -14.82 -11.13 12.83
N GLY A 108 -15.63 -10.27 13.42
CA GLY A 108 -15.82 -10.21 14.87
C GLY A 108 -14.59 -9.73 15.65
N GLY A 109 -13.67 -9.00 15.01
CA GLY A 109 -12.40 -8.55 15.60
C GLY A 109 -11.75 -7.41 14.83
N ALA A 110 -10.47 -7.15 15.14
CA ALA A 110 -9.62 -6.21 14.43
C ALA A 110 -9.33 -6.67 13.00
N GLY A 111 -8.97 -5.73 12.14
CA GLY A 111 -8.48 -6.00 10.79
C GLY A 111 -7.07 -6.56 10.79
N GLY A 112 -6.71 -7.27 9.74
CA GLY A 112 -5.38 -7.85 9.53
C GLY A 112 -4.37 -6.79 9.08
N THR A 113 -3.09 -7.00 9.42
CA THR A 113 -1.97 -6.24 8.88
C THR A 113 -1.72 -6.64 7.43
N GLY A 114 -1.45 -5.68 6.56
CA GLY A 114 -0.98 -5.90 5.20
C GLY A 114 0.42 -6.52 5.16
N GLY A 115 0.69 -7.31 4.14
CA GLY A 115 1.96 -7.97 3.94
C GLY A 115 3.07 -7.00 3.51
N THR A 116 4.31 -7.37 3.77
CA THR A 116 5.51 -6.68 3.30
C THR A 116 5.78 -7.02 1.84
N THR A 117 6.08 -6.01 1.01
CA THR A 117 6.56 -6.18 -0.35
C THR A 117 8.07 -6.00 -0.40
N GLN A 118 8.78 -6.89 -1.12
CA GLN A 118 10.25 -6.88 -1.17
C GLN A 118 10.76 -7.03 -2.60
N PHE A 119 11.74 -6.24 -2.95
CA PHE A 119 12.55 -6.38 -4.16
C PHE A 119 13.94 -6.91 -3.74
N GLY A 120 14.08 -8.22 -3.74
CA GLY A 120 15.17 -8.90 -3.05
C GLY A 120 15.20 -8.56 -1.54
N SER A 121 16.37 -8.68 -0.93
CA SER A 121 16.65 -8.10 0.39
C SER A 121 17.00 -6.60 0.33
N LEU A 122 16.95 -6.00 -0.86
CA LEU A 122 17.49 -4.67 -1.16
C LEU A 122 16.51 -3.55 -0.82
N ILE A 123 15.22 -3.78 -1.08
CA ILE A 123 14.14 -2.83 -0.79
C ILE A 123 13.02 -3.58 -0.09
N VAL A 124 12.71 -3.17 1.13
CA VAL A 124 11.66 -3.78 1.95
C VAL A 124 10.64 -2.70 2.32
N CYS A 125 9.43 -2.84 1.82
CA CYS A 125 8.31 -1.94 2.10
C CYS A 125 7.28 -2.64 3.00
N PRO A 126 7.26 -2.35 4.32
CA PRO A 126 6.28 -2.92 5.26
C PRO A 126 4.84 -2.58 4.89
N GLY A 127 3.92 -3.49 5.20
CA GLY A 127 2.49 -3.25 5.04
C GLY A 127 1.90 -2.39 6.16
N GLY A 128 0.76 -1.74 5.88
CA GLY A 128 -0.03 -0.99 6.85
C GLY A 128 -0.72 -1.90 7.87
N LYS A 129 -0.91 -1.40 9.08
CA LYS A 129 -1.63 -2.15 10.14
C LYS A 129 -3.13 -2.15 9.91
N GLY A 130 -3.79 -3.21 10.35
CA GLY A 130 -5.24 -3.22 10.44
C GLY A 130 -5.75 -2.30 11.53
N SER A 131 -7.01 -1.85 11.43
CA SER A 131 -7.66 -1.07 12.47
C SER A 131 -8.28 -1.94 13.56
N ASP A 132 -8.57 -1.31 14.70
CA ASP A 132 -9.20 -1.98 15.82
C ASP A 132 -10.64 -2.41 15.54
N TYR A 133 -11.10 -3.39 16.32
CA TYR A 133 -12.49 -3.81 16.41
C TYR A 133 -13.38 -2.62 16.79
N GLY A 134 -14.50 -2.48 16.14
CA GLY A 134 -15.45 -1.41 16.40
C GLY A 134 -15.85 -1.33 17.86
N ILE A 135 -15.63 -0.17 18.48
CA ILE A 135 -15.97 0.06 19.88
C ILE A 135 -17.48 0.22 19.98
N ALA A 136 -18.07 -0.47 20.97
CA ALA A 136 -19.47 -0.30 21.31
C ALA A 136 -19.66 1.01 22.09
N ALA A 137 -20.63 1.80 21.71
CA ALA A 137 -21.07 2.99 22.41
C ALA A 137 -22.59 2.91 22.64
N SER A 138 -23.08 3.69 23.58
CA SER A 138 -24.52 3.94 23.72
C SER A 138 -24.91 5.27 23.08
N THR A 139 -26.21 5.50 22.87
CA THR A 139 -26.71 6.76 22.36
C THR A 139 -26.40 7.99 23.25
N SER A 140 -25.92 7.76 24.48
CA SER A 140 -25.54 8.81 25.43
C SER A 140 -24.03 8.96 25.62
N THR A 141 -23.21 8.10 24.98
CA THR A 141 -21.75 8.11 25.13
C THR A 141 -21.05 8.25 23.78
N THR A 142 -19.87 8.88 23.79
CA THR A 142 -18.98 8.92 22.63
C THR A 142 -17.90 7.86 22.80
N ALA A 143 -17.59 7.14 21.72
CA ALA A 143 -16.48 6.21 21.66
C ALA A 143 -15.70 6.37 20.35
N LEU A 144 -14.39 6.17 20.41
CA LEU A 144 -13.46 6.24 19.28
C LEU A 144 -12.81 4.87 19.08
N ALA A 145 -12.84 4.35 17.87
CA ALA A 145 -12.07 3.18 17.46
C ALA A 145 -10.83 3.60 16.68
N SER A 146 -9.66 3.11 17.07
CA SER A 146 -8.41 3.48 16.43
C SER A 146 -8.38 3.06 14.95
N GLY A 147 -7.85 3.93 14.12
CA GLY A 147 -7.42 3.57 12.77
C GLY A 147 -6.19 2.66 12.83
N GLY A 148 -5.92 1.95 11.75
CA GLY A 148 -4.70 1.17 11.59
C GLY A 148 -3.48 2.10 11.53
N ALA A 149 -2.41 1.76 12.24
CA ALA A 149 -1.15 2.47 12.11
C ALA A 149 -0.59 2.34 10.69
N SER A 150 0.24 3.29 10.29
CA SER A 150 0.99 3.24 9.04
C SER A 150 1.86 2.00 8.94
N GLY A 151 2.21 1.58 7.74
CA GLY A 151 3.41 0.76 7.51
C GLY A 151 4.63 1.52 8.05
N ALA A 152 5.54 0.79 8.70
CA ALA A 152 6.80 1.37 9.19
C ALA A 152 7.64 1.94 8.03
N ASP A 153 8.70 2.69 8.35
CA ASP A 153 9.64 3.18 7.35
C ASP A 153 10.18 2.03 6.49
N PRO A 154 10.30 2.23 5.17
CA PRO A 154 10.88 1.23 4.31
C PRO A 154 12.39 1.11 4.57
N VAL A 155 12.93 -0.06 4.28
CA VAL A 155 14.39 -0.30 4.34
C VAL A 155 14.93 -0.34 2.93
N ILE A 156 15.98 0.46 2.67
CA ILE A 156 16.77 0.43 1.42
C ILE A 156 18.18 -0.01 1.80
N ALA A 157 18.51 -1.25 1.46
CA ALA A 157 19.80 -1.89 1.80
C ALA A 157 20.63 -2.17 0.53
N ILE A 158 20.77 -1.15 -0.32
CA ILE A 158 21.57 -1.22 -1.56
C ILE A 158 22.97 -0.69 -1.26
N PRO A 159 24.02 -1.54 -1.30
CA PRO A 159 25.40 -1.12 -1.02
C PRO A 159 25.86 -0.02 -1.99
N GLY A 160 26.42 1.07 -1.46
CA GLY A 160 26.96 2.17 -2.25
C GLY A 160 25.93 2.99 -3.02
N LEU A 161 24.63 2.85 -2.73
CA LEU A 161 23.59 3.66 -3.38
C LEU A 161 23.79 5.14 -3.06
N ASP A 162 23.88 5.95 -4.11
CA ASP A 162 23.81 7.40 -3.98
C ASP A 162 22.36 7.82 -3.62
N SER A 163 22.20 8.54 -2.53
CA SER A 163 20.89 9.00 -2.05
C SER A 163 20.14 9.88 -3.06
N SER A 164 20.85 10.54 -3.98
CA SER A 164 20.25 11.32 -5.07
C SER A 164 19.42 10.47 -6.04
N LYS A 165 19.61 9.17 -6.05
CA LYS A 165 18.85 8.21 -6.85
C LYS A 165 17.52 7.80 -6.21
N ILE A 166 17.33 8.07 -4.93
CA ILE A 166 16.06 7.83 -4.24
C ILE A 166 15.15 9.02 -4.53
N ILE A 167 14.10 8.77 -5.34
CA ILE A 167 13.12 9.78 -5.69
C ILE A 167 12.17 10.01 -4.52
N LEU A 168 11.69 8.90 -3.91
CA LEU A 168 10.78 8.94 -2.80
C LEU A 168 10.98 7.71 -1.90
N SER A 169 11.01 7.92 -0.60
CA SER A 169 11.00 6.89 0.42
C SER A 169 10.12 7.37 1.55
N MET A 170 9.04 6.66 1.83
CA MET A 170 8.07 7.09 2.84
C MET A 170 7.41 5.92 3.55
N ALA A 171 7.17 6.10 4.84
CA ALA A 171 6.27 5.25 5.59
C ALA A 171 4.85 5.30 5.00
N GLY A 172 4.04 4.31 5.29
CA GLY A 172 2.62 4.36 4.95
C GLY A 172 1.89 5.49 5.68
N ALA A 173 0.70 5.83 5.24
CA ALA A 173 -0.18 6.75 5.98
C ALA A 173 -1.03 5.98 7.01
N PRO A 174 -1.38 6.58 8.18
CA PRO A 174 -2.31 5.96 9.12
C PRO A 174 -3.75 5.99 8.56
N GLY A 175 -4.55 5.00 8.91
CA GLY A 175 -5.99 5.02 8.70
C GLY A 175 -6.68 5.96 9.68
N HIS A 176 -7.86 6.45 9.31
CA HIS A 176 -8.66 7.32 10.18
C HIS A 176 -9.39 6.51 11.27
N PHE A 177 -9.60 7.14 12.40
CA PHE A 177 -10.39 6.57 13.48
C PHE A 177 -11.90 6.56 13.16
N GLY A 178 -12.64 5.58 13.71
CA GLY A 178 -14.09 5.56 13.70
C GLY A 178 -14.66 6.28 14.93
N ILE A 179 -15.80 6.92 14.75
CA ILE A 179 -16.48 7.67 15.83
C ILE A 179 -17.91 7.15 15.99
N SER A 180 -18.30 6.88 17.21
CA SER A 180 -19.67 6.64 17.62
C SER A 180 -20.12 7.75 18.54
N VAL A 181 -20.98 8.65 18.07
CA VAL A 181 -21.53 9.79 18.83
C VAL A 181 -23.04 9.82 18.64
N GLN A 182 -23.77 9.60 19.68
CA GLN A 182 -25.25 9.72 19.80
C GLN A 182 -26.12 9.31 18.59
N SER A 183 -25.69 9.35 17.39
CA SER A 183 -26.20 9.17 16.03
C SER A 183 -25.99 10.45 15.21
N PRO A 184 -25.21 10.42 14.10
CA PRO A 184 -24.78 9.21 13.39
C PRO A 184 -23.46 8.63 13.89
N THR A 185 -23.24 7.33 13.64
CA THR A 185 -21.91 6.69 13.72
C THR A 185 -21.17 6.92 12.40
N LEU A 186 -19.86 7.17 12.51
CA LEU A 186 -18.98 7.35 11.35
C LEU A 186 -17.79 6.38 11.47
N ALA A 187 -17.62 5.53 10.49
CA ALA A 187 -16.43 4.69 10.37
C ALA A 187 -15.28 5.46 9.74
N GLY A 188 -14.04 5.11 10.12
CA GLY A 188 -12.85 5.76 9.59
C GLY A 188 -12.58 5.42 8.13
N HIS A 189 -12.06 6.38 7.35
CA HIS A 189 -11.54 6.11 6.01
C HIS A 189 -10.22 5.34 6.09
N GLY A 190 -9.99 4.44 5.16
CA GLY A 190 -8.70 3.83 4.95
C GLY A 190 -7.64 4.82 4.47
N ALA A 191 -6.39 4.52 4.74
CA ALA A 191 -5.27 5.33 4.28
C ALA A 191 -5.09 5.25 2.76
N ASN A 192 -4.75 6.36 2.12
CA ASN A 192 -4.26 6.37 0.74
C ASN A 192 -2.81 5.85 0.70
N SER A 193 -2.41 5.40 -0.46
CA SER A 193 -1.03 5.12 -0.85
C SER A 193 -0.66 5.90 -2.11
N PRO A 194 0.61 5.99 -2.50
CA PRO A 194 1.00 6.58 -3.79
C PRO A 194 0.36 5.89 -5.02
N LEU A 195 -0.02 4.63 -4.90
CA LEU A 195 -0.57 3.81 -5.98
C LEU A 195 -2.02 3.34 -5.74
N GLY A 196 -2.72 3.92 -4.76
CA GLY A 196 -4.09 3.54 -4.47
C GLY A 196 -4.83 4.47 -3.52
N ASN A 197 -6.14 4.43 -3.58
CA ASN A 197 -7.02 5.21 -2.71
C ASN A 197 -7.54 4.36 -1.56
N GLY A 198 -7.55 4.90 -0.36
CA GLY A 198 -8.13 4.25 0.80
C GLY A 198 -9.62 3.96 0.62
N GLY A 199 -10.08 2.89 1.22
CA GLY A 199 -11.49 2.55 1.28
C GLY A 199 -12.29 3.63 2.01
N VAL A 200 -13.50 3.90 1.56
CA VAL A 200 -14.36 4.90 2.17
C VAL A 200 -14.93 4.35 3.48
N GLY A 201 -14.81 5.11 4.56
CA GLY A 201 -15.51 4.81 5.82
C GLY A 201 -17.01 4.99 5.65
N SER A 202 -17.77 4.12 6.26
CA SER A 202 -19.23 4.09 6.08
C SER A 202 -19.97 4.77 7.25
N GLY A 203 -21.06 5.49 6.95
CA GLY A 203 -22.09 5.82 7.95
C GLY A 203 -22.95 4.59 8.31
N ALA A 204 -23.88 4.73 9.26
CA ALA A 204 -24.62 3.63 9.92
C ALA A 204 -25.30 2.57 9.04
N SER A 205 -25.32 2.73 7.72
CA SER A 205 -25.97 1.78 6.80
C SER A 205 -25.13 1.44 5.57
N ALA A 206 -23.85 1.87 5.49
CA ALA A 206 -23.06 1.68 4.30
C ALA A 206 -22.36 0.32 4.28
N THR A 207 -22.03 -0.13 3.08
CA THR A 207 -21.33 -1.38 2.79
C THR A 207 -19.84 -1.25 3.04
N GLN A 208 -19.18 -2.38 3.24
CA GLN A 208 -17.71 -2.51 3.29
C GLN A 208 -17.07 -1.85 2.06
N SER A 209 -15.94 -1.18 2.27
CA SER A 209 -15.16 -0.56 1.21
C SER A 209 -13.70 -0.98 1.29
N ASP A 210 -13.31 -1.89 0.43
CA ASP A 210 -11.92 -2.31 0.29
C ASP A 210 -11.03 -1.14 -0.16
N GLY A 211 -9.76 -1.21 0.17
CA GLY A 211 -8.74 -0.35 -0.43
C GLY A 211 -8.73 -0.51 -1.95
N LYS A 212 -8.59 0.59 -2.70
CA LYS A 212 -8.58 0.60 -4.16
C LYS A 212 -7.17 0.84 -4.68
N GLY A 213 -6.74 0.01 -5.61
CA GLY A 213 -5.36 0.01 -6.11
C GLY A 213 -4.40 -0.68 -5.14
N TYR A 214 -3.12 -0.30 -5.18
CA TYR A 214 -2.08 -0.99 -4.43
C TYR A 214 -1.72 -0.26 -3.14
N GLY A 215 -1.53 -1.00 -2.05
CA GLY A 215 -1.01 -0.51 -0.78
C GLY A 215 -1.95 0.35 0.05
N SER A 216 -3.18 0.56 -0.39
CA SER A 216 -4.16 1.40 0.30
C SER A 216 -4.89 0.64 1.42
N GLY A 217 -5.18 1.33 2.52
CA GLY A 217 -5.95 0.77 3.63
C GLY A 217 -7.44 0.62 3.35
N ALA A 218 -8.10 -0.31 4.03
CA ALA A 218 -9.54 -0.54 3.96
C ALA A 218 -10.35 0.55 4.69
N GLY A 219 -11.54 0.85 4.22
CA GLY A 219 -12.52 1.66 4.96
C GLY A 219 -13.13 0.90 6.13
N GLY A 220 -13.30 1.57 7.27
CA GLY A 220 -14.00 1.04 8.42
C GLY A 220 -15.49 0.82 8.17
N VAL A 221 -16.13 0.10 9.07
CA VAL A 221 -17.57 -0.17 9.05
C VAL A 221 -18.27 0.31 10.32
N SER A 222 -19.54 0.64 10.21
CA SER A 222 -20.31 1.10 11.36
C SER A 222 -21.69 0.49 11.41
N ASN A 223 -22.24 0.40 12.62
CA ASN A 223 -23.57 -0.05 12.94
C ASN A 223 -24.33 1.02 13.73
N GLY A 224 -25.54 1.31 13.25
CA GLY A 224 -26.57 2.04 14.01
C GLY A 224 -27.24 1.14 15.05
N LEU A 225 -28.41 1.57 15.52
CA LEU A 225 -29.22 0.86 16.52
C LEU A 225 -29.70 -0.50 15.99
N SER A 226 -29.84 -1.48 16.87
CA SER A 226 -30.45 -2.79 16.60
C SER A 226 -29.90 -3.46 15.34
N SER A 227 -28.61 -3.38 15.11
CA SER A 227 -27.95 -3.91 13.91
C SER A 227 -27.16 -5.19 14.20
N VAL A 228 -27.12 -6.11 13.24
CA VAL A 228 -26.23 -7.27 13.29
C VAL A 228 -24.77 -6.85 13.08
N ALA A 229 -23.84 -7.66 13.55
CA ALA A 229 -22.42 -7.40 13.31
C ALA A 229 -22.10 -7.35 11.82
N LYS A 230 -21.17 -6.48 11.43
CA LYS A 230 -20.64 -6.35 10.05
C LYS A 230 -19.17 -6.64 10.04
N ASN A 231 -18.70 -7.39 9.05
CA ASN A 231 -17.29 -7.65 8.83
C ASN A 231 -16.58 -6.37 8.34
N GLY A 232 -15.30 -6.28 8.62
CA GLY A 232 -14.41 -5.27 8.05
C GLY A 232 -14.15 -5.49 6.56
N ALA A 233 -13.45 -4.58 5.93
CA ALA A 233 -13.04 -4.58 4.53
C ALA A 233 -11.53 -4.90 4.39
N ASN A 234 -11.09 -5.30 3.20
CA ASN A 234 -9.71 -5.69 2.92
C ASN A 234 -8.87 -4.50 2.46
N GLY A 235 -7.59 -4.47 2.84
CA GLY A 235 -6.59 -3.58 2.27
C GLY A 235 -6.20 -3.97 0.85
N GLY A 236 -5.59 -3.06 0.10
CA GLY A 236 -5.03 -3.32 -1.23
C GLY A 236 -3.70 -4.08 -1.15
N ASP A 237 -3.45 -4.97 -2.09
CA ASP A 237 -2.19 -5.72 -2.19
C ASP A 237 -1.00 -4.78 -2.45
N GLY A 238 0.21 -5.27 -2.20
CA GLY A 238 1.43 -4.64 -2.62
C GLY A 238 1.70 -4.81 -4.12
N VAL A 239 2.70 -4.09 -4.63
CA VAL A 239 3.12 -4.19 -6.03
C VAL A 239 4.56 -3.74 -6.20
N ILE A 240 5.23 -4.24 -7.22
CA ILE A 240 6.46 -3.69 -7.75
C ILE A 240 6.23 -3.28 -9.21
N ILE A 241 6.70 -2.08 -9.57
CA ILE A 241 6.62 -1.59 -10.95
C ILE A 241 8.03 -1.23 -11.40
N VAL A 242 8.45 -1.81 -12.52
CA VAL A 242 9.76 -1.55 -13.14
C VAL A 242 9.57 -0.90 -14.50
N GLU A 243 10.11 0.28 -14.67
CA GLU A 243 10.19 1.00 -15.94
C GLU A 243 11.62 0.94 -16.44
N VAL A 244 11.79 0.64 -17.71
CA VAL A 244 13.10 0.45 -18.36
C VAL A 244 13.32 1.52 -19.41
N TYR A 245 14.44 2.23 -19.31
CA TYR A 245 14.80 3.32 -20.19
C TYR A 245 16.10 3.02 -20.96
N ALA A 246 16.14 3.42 -22.25
CA ALA A 246 17.31 3.31 -23.11
C ALA A 246 18.23 4.55 -22.97
#